data_e600e13d240de6d80df71085bceae8d5
#
_entry.id   e600e13d240de6d80df71085bceae8d5
#
_cell.length_a   1.000
_cell.length_b   1.000
_cell.length_c   1.000
_cell.angle_alpha   90.00
_cell.angle_beta   90.00
_cell.angle_gamma   90.00
#
_symmetry.space_group_name_H-M   'P 1'
#
loop_
_entity.id
_entity.type
_entity.pdbx_description
1 polymer ?
#
loop_
_entity_poly.entity_id
_entity_poly.type
_entity_poly.pdbx_seq_one_letter_code
_entity_poly.pdbx_strand_id
1 'polypeptide(L)'
;VVVHLAAVHRDDVLDPMDYQRTNVDGTANIAQVCVEKNIRKMIFTSTVAVYGFAEPGADENAPINPFNEYGRTKFEAEEILRSWQQQGDRSLIIVRPTVIFGEGNRGNVYNLFQQIASGRFVMIGQGRNQKSMAYIGNVVAFLNQCLSTTQHNAVYNYVDTPDLDMNTLVQQVRLQLNGRDGDGLRLTYWLGMVVGYMADGWAKLSGQRLPVSAIRIKKFCSTTAFSSSKSNLDGFTPPYRLEDAIKRTVDSEFINPDPDREIFYTE
;
A
#
# COMPACT_ATOMS: atom_id res chain seq x y z
N VAL A 1 -19.52 -11.69 12.19
CA VAL A 1 -18.50 -10.73 11.74
C VAL A 1 -18.19 -10.98 10.28
N VAL A 2 -18.02 -9.93 9.50
CA VAL A 2 -17.48 -10.00 8.14
C VAL A 2 -16.17 -9.21 8.10
N VAL A 3 -15.12 -9.80 7.51
CA VAL A 3 -13.89 -9.12 7.15
C VAL A 3 -13.91 -8.93 5.64
N HIS A 4 -14.14 -7.70 5.19
CA HIS A 4 -14.28 -7.37 3.77
C HIS A 4 -12.95 -6.88 3.20
N LEU A 5 -12.29 -7.76 2.44
CA LEU A 5 -10.98 -7.52 1.82
C LEU A 5 -11.05 -7.40 0.30
N ALA A 6 -12.20 -7.78 -0.30
CA ALA A 6 -12.32 -7.81 -1.75
C ALA A 6 -12.21 -6.41 -2.35
N ALA A 7 -11.35 -6.27 -3.35
CA ALA A 7 -11.18 -5.02 -4.09
C ALA A 7 -10.48 -5.27 -5.43
N VAL A 8 -10.82 -4.47 -6.43
CA VAL A 8 -9.96 -4.20 -7.58
C VAL A 8 -9.04 -3.06 -7.21
N HIS A 9 -7.72 -3.25 -7.31
CA HIS A 9 -6.71 -2.29 -6.84
C HIS A 9 -5.57 -2.06 -7.83
N ARG A 10 -5.45 -2.86 -8.88
CA ARG A 10 -4.39 -2.79 -9.90
C ARG A 10 -4.56 -1.55 -10.77
N ASP A 11 -3.46 -0.87 -11.11
CA ASP A 11 -3.48 0.32 -11.98
C ASP A 11 -3.64 -0.02 -13.48
N ASP A 12 -3.52 -1.30 -13.86
CA ASP A 12 -3.60 -1.79 -15.25
C ASP A 12 -4.98 -2.33 -15.65
N VAL A 13 -6.02 -2.01 -14.88
CA VAL A 13 -7.40 -2.43 -15.17
C VAL A 13 -7.86 -1.87 -16.51
N LEU A 14 -8.32 -2.74 -17.40
CA LEU A 14 -8.71 -2.38 -18.77
C LEU A 14 -10.04 -1.60 -18.80
N ASP A 15 -11.00 -1.99 -17.97
CA ASP A 15 -12.29 -1.31 -17.85
C ASP A 15 -12.36 -0.57 -16.49
N PRO A 16 -12.32 0.77 -16.47
CA PRO A 16 -12.47 1.53 -15.23
C PRO A 16 -13.74 1.22 -14.43
N MET A 17 -14.78 0.69 -15.09
CA MET A 17 -16.01 0.26 -14.43
C MET A 17 -15.82 -0.95 -13.51
N ASP A 18 -14.72 -1.70 -13.65
CA ASP A 18 -14.44 -2.82 -12.75
C ASP A 18 -14.16 -2.35 -11.32
N TYR A 19 -13.56 -1.16 -11.15
CA TYR A 19 -13.44 -0.53 -9.84
C TYR A 19 -14.83 -0.25 -9.23
N GLN A 20 -15.75 0.31 -10.03
CA GLN A 20 -17.10 0.60 -9.57
C GLN A 20 -17.84 -0.68 -9.19
N ARG A 21 -17.89 -1.65 -10.10
CA ARG A 21 -18.61 -2.92 -9.90
C ARG A 21 -18.10 -3.69 -8.68
N THR A 22 -16.78 -3.76 -8.49
CA THR A 22 -16.21 -4.57 -7.41
C THR A 22 -16.15 -3.79 -6.09
N ASN A 23 -15.60 -2.57 -6.13
CA ASN A 23 -15.33 -1.85 -4.89
C ASN A 23 -16.59 -1.19 -4.31
N VAL A 24 -17.46 -0.69 -5.15
CA VAL A 24 -18.66 0.05 -4.71
C VAL A 24 -19.89 -0.86 -4.68
N ASP A 25 -20.29 -1.41 -5.84
CA ASP A 25 -21.50 -2.24 -5.93
C ASP A 25 -21.32 -3.54 -5.15
N GLY A 26 -20.13 -4.16 -5.21
CA GLY A 26 -19.76 -5.32 -4.41
C GLY A 26 -19.87 -5.05 -2.90
N THR A 27 -19.38 -3.89 -2.44
CA THR A 27 -19.51 -3.49 -1.03
C THR A 27 -20.98 -3.26 -0.63
N ALA A 28 -21.79 -2.64 -1.50
CA ALA A 28 -23.23 -2.47 -1.27
C ALA A 28 -23.94 -3.81 -1.12
N ASN A 29 -23.62 -4.79 -1.99
CA ASN A 29 -24.17 -6.13 -1.90
C ASN A 29 -23.78 -6.84 -0.59
N ILE A 30 -22.52 -6.72 -0.15
CA ILE A 30 -22.07 -7.28 1.13
C ILE A 30 -22.83 -6.61 2.30
N ALA A 31 -23.00 -5.30 2.27
CA ALA A 31 -23.76 -4.57 3.30
C ALA A 31 -25.21 -5.06 3.36
N GLN A 32 -25.85 -5.27 2.21
CA GLN A 32 -27.22 -5.81 2.15
C GLN A 32 -27.28 -7.23 2.73
N VAL A 33 -26.38 -8.12 2.36
CA VAL A 33 -26.30 -9.48 2.92
C VAL A 33 -26.09 -9.44 4.44
N CYS A 34 -25.29 -8.50 4.94
CA CYS A 34 -25.13 -8.31 6.38
C CYS A 34 -26.44 -7.90 7.09
N VAL A 35 -27.28 -7.10 6.43
CA VAL A 35 -28.63 -6.79 6.95
C VAL A 35 -29.49 -8.06 6.98
N GLU A 36 -29.60 -8.78 5.86
CA GLU A 36 -30.41 -9.98 5.72
C GLU A 36 -30.02 -11.10 6.70
N LYS A 37 -28.72 -11.24 6.96
CA LYS A 37 -28.17 -12.25 7.87
C LYS A 37 -27.97 -11.76 9.31
N ASN A 38 -28.46 -10.56 9.64
CA ASN A 38 -28.30 -9.93 10.96
C ASN A 38 -26.84 -9.91 11.45
N ILE A 39 -25.89 -9.66 10.54
CA ILE A 39 -24.47 -9.49 10.86
C ILE A 39 -24.28 -8.05 11.34
N ARG A 40 -23.72 -7.89 12.56
CA ARG A 40 -23.62 -6.59 13.23
C ARG A 40 -22.22 -6.01 13.28
N LYS A 41 -21.18 -6.78 12.92
CA LYS A 41 -19.80 -6.29 12.92
C LYS A 41 -19.16 -6.51 11.57
N MET A 42 -18.54 -5.44 11.03
CA MET A 42 -17.78 -5.47 9.80
C MET A 42 -16.41 -4.81 10.01
N ILE A 43 -15.38 -5.45 9.47
CA ILE A 43 -14.02 -4.91 9.33
C ILE A 43 -13.78 -4.72 7.84
N PHE A 44 -13.48 -3.52 7.42
CA PHE A 44 -13.27 -3.17 6.01
C PHE A 44 -11.83 -2.71 5.78
N THR A 45 -11.13 -3.36 4.88
CA THR A 45 -9.82 -2.91 4.42
C THR A 45 -9.99 -1.90 3.30
N SER A 46 -9.80 -0.63 3.62
CA SER A 46 -9.71 0.49 2.70
C SER A 46 -8.24 0.72 2.27
N THR A 47 -7.80 1.95 2.15
CA THR A 47 -6.45 2.33 1.72
C THR A 47 -6.14 3.78 2.08
N VAL A 48 -4.85 4.12 2.31
CA VAL A 48 -4.42 5.52 2.40
C VAL A 48 -4.54 6.29 1.07
N ALA A 49 -4.77 5.59 -0.06
CA ALA A 49 -4.99 6.24 -1.36
C ALA A 49 -6.22 7.15 -1.39
N VAL A 50 -7.13 7.03 -0.41
CA VAL A 50 -8.28 7.93 -0.23
C VAL A 50 -7.85 9.37 0.07
N TYR A 51 -6.67 9.57 0.64
CA TYR A 51 -6.12 10.92 0.93
C TYR A 51 -5.46 11.58 -0.30
N GLY A 52 -5.17 10.80 -1.35
CA GLY A 52 -4.49 11.31 -2.54
C GLY A 52 -3.07 11.77 -2.26
N PHE A 53 -2.72 12.97 -2.72
CA PHE A 53 -1.43 13.61 -2.46
C PHE A 53 -1.47 14.38 -1.13
N ALA A 54 -1.58 13.65 -0.03
CA ALA A 54 -1.59 14.25 1.30
C ALA A 54 -0.21 14.77 1.71
N GLU A 55 -0.21 15.72 2.65
CA GLU A 55 1.03 16.16 3.29
C GLU A 55 1.65 15.02 4.10
N PRO A 56 3.01 14.97 4.18
CA PRO A 56 3.69 13.97 4.98
C PRO A 56 3.23 13.97 6.44
N GLY A 57 2.96 12.78 6.98
CA GLY A 57 2.44 12.61 8.34
C GLY A 57 0.92 12.68 8.44
N ALA A 58 0.20 12.69 7.31
CA ALA A 58 -1.26 12.64 7.30
C ALA A 58 -1.80 11.46 8.12
N ASP A 59 -2.72 11.75 9.00
CA ASP A 59 -3.41 10.78 9.86
C ASP A 59 -4.87 10.57 9.42
N GLU A 60 -5.67 9.89 10.26
CA GLU A 60 -7.08 9.58 9.97
C GLU A 60 -7.99 10.82 9.86
N ASN A 61 -7.52 11.98 10.30
CA ASN A 61 -8.25 13.26 10.22
C ASN A 61 -7.90 14.05 8.95
N ALA A 62 -6.92 13.58 8.16
CA ALA A 62 -6.52 14.26 6.93
C ALA A 62 -7.68 14.33 5.93
N PRO A 63 -7.75 15.41 5.12
CA PRO A 63 -8.78 15.56 4.10
C PRO A 63 -8.77 14.42 3.09
N ILE A 64 -9.95 13.94 2.74
CA ILE A 64 -10.14 12.94 1.69
C ILE A 64 -10.09 13.65 0.33
N ASN A 65 -9.13 13.26 -0.50
CA ASN A 65 -8.93 13.83 -1.84
C ASN A 65 -8.28 12.82 -2.79
N PRO A 66 -8.95 11.71 -3.12
CA PRO A 66 -8.38 10.66 -3.94
C PRO A 66 -8.03 11.18 -5.34
N PHE A 67 -6.85 10.81 -5.84
CA PHE A 67 -6.38 11.25 -7.16
C PHE A 67 -6.61 10.21 -8.28
N ASN A 68 -7.01 8.98 -7.92
CA ASN A 68 -7.25 7.88 -8.87
C ASN A 68 -8.56 7.16 -8.55
N GLU A 69 -9.05 6.36 -9.51
CA GLU A 69 -10.29 5.60 -9.41
C GLU A 69 -10.27 4.60 -8.25
N TYR A 70 -9.12 3.99 -7.97
CA TYR A 70 -8.99 3.10 -6.83
C TYR A 70 -9.29 3.80 -5.50
N GLY A 71 -8.61 4.91 -5.22
CA GLY A 71 -8.84 5.69 -4.00
C GLY A 71 -10.28 6.22 -3.90
N ARG A 72 -10.83 6.71 -5.03
CA ARG A 72 -12.20 7.20 -5.10
C ARG A 72 -13.21 6.11 -4.74
N THR A 73 -13.14 4.96 -5.41
CA THR A 73 -14.11 3.87 -5.18
C THR A 73 -13.96 3.20 -3.82
N LYS A 74 -12.74 3.16 -3.25
CA LYS A 74 -12.54 2.71 -1.86
C LYS A 74 -13.20 3.67 -0.87
N PHE A 75 -13.11 4.98 -1.10
CA PHE A 75 -13.79 5.95 -0.25
C PHE A 75 -15.31 5.88 -0.38
N GLU A 76 -15.85 5.73 -1.58
CA GLU A 76 -17.28 5.51 -1.79
C GLU A 76 -17.79 4.24 -1.06
N ALA A 77 -16.99 3.19 -1.07
CA ALA A 77 -17.29 1.98 -0.29
C ALA A 77 -17.29 2.24 1.22
N GLU A 78 -16.37 3.08 1.74
CA GLU A 78 -16.44 3.52 3.16
C GLU A 78 -17.76 4.22 3.48
N GLU A 79 -18.22 5.13 2.62
CA GLU A 79 -19.46 5.87 2.85
C GLU A 79 -20.70 4.95 2.82
N ILE A 80 -20.73 3.95 1.95
CA ILE A 80 -21.79 2.92 1.95
C ILE A 80 -21.79 2.18 3.30
N LEU A 81 -20.62 1.78 3.78
CA LEU A 81 -20.52 1.05 5.04
C LEU A 81 -20.82 1.93 6.27
N ARG A 82 -20.48 3.22 6.24
CA ARG A 82 -20.88 4.18 7.26
C ARG A 82 -22.43 4.31 7.33
N SER A 83 -23.04 4.39 6.15
CA SER A 83 -24.51 4.42 6.06
C SER A 83 -25.14 3.13 6.58
N TRP A 84 -24.56 1.96 6.25
CA TRP A 84 -24.96 0.67 6.81
C TRP A 84 -24.83 0.64 8.33
N GLN A 85 -23.75 1.17 8.88
CA GLN A 85 -23.48 1.18 10.31
C GLN A 85 -24.51 2.05 11.07
N GLN A 86 -24.89 3.22 10.52
CA GLN A 86 -25.84 4.15 11.16
C GLN A 86 -27.27 3.62 11.26
N GLN A 87 -27.64 2.60 10.50
CA GLN A 87 -29.01 2.06 10.44
C GLN A 87 -29.36 1.09 11.59
N GLY A 88 -28.54 0.96 12.62
CA GLY A 88 -28.82 0.07 13.75
C GLY A 88 -27.65 -0.11 14.69
N ASP A 89 -27.77 -1.05 15.62
CA ASP A 89 -26.70 -1.45 16.53
C ASP A 89 -25.65 -2.27 15.78
N ARG A 90 -24.79 -1.58 15.02
CA ARG A 90 -23.77 -2.17 14.15
C ARG A 90 -22.41 -1.54 14.40
N SER A 91 -21.37 -2.34 14.23
CA SER A 91 -19.98 -1.95 14.41
C SER A 91 -19.24 -1.99 13.08
N LEU A 92 -18.55 -0.90 12.76
CA LEU A 92 -17.73 -0.77 11.56
C LEU A 92 -16.31 -0.34 11.95
N ILE A 93 -15.32 -1.15 11.56
CA ILE A 93 -13.91 -0.78 11.66
C ILE A 93 -13.37 -0.67 10.24
N ILE A 94 -12.82 0.49 9.91
CA ILE A 94 -12.17 0.76 8.64
C ILE A 94 -10.66 0.79 8.88
N VAL A 95 -9.92 -0.05 8.17
CA VAL A 95 -8.45 -0.06 8.18
C VAL A 95 -7.96 0.48 6.84
N ARG A 96 -7.15 1.52 6.85
CA ARG A 96 -6.51 2.15 5.69
C ARG A 96 -5.02 1.81 5.71
N PRO A 97 -4.59 0.66 5.17
CA PRO A 97 -3.17 0.35 5.11
C PRO A 97 -2.45 1.23 4.11
N THR A 98 -1.16 1.44 4.38
CA THR A 98 -0.19 1.96 3.41
C THR A 98 0.16 0.88 2.39
N VAL A 99 1.24 1.07 1.59
CA VAL A 99 1.63 0.02 0.63
C VAL A 99 1.97 -1.27 1.36
N ILE A 100 1.19 -2.33 1.08
CA ILE A 100 1.39 -3.64 1.69
C ILE A 100 2.49 -4.37 0.94
N PHE A 101 3.41 -5.01 1.68
CA PHE A 101 4.45 -5.86 1.14
C PHE A 101 4.63 -7.14 1.97
N GLY A 102 5.30 -8.10 1.40
CA GLY A 102 5.62 -9.37 2.06
C GLY A 102 5.82 -10.48 1.05
N GLU A 103 6.03 -11.67 1.56
CA GLU A 103 6.28 -12.87 0.78
C GLU A 103 5.10 -13.20 -0.14
N GLY A 104 5.37 -13.49 -1.40
CA GLY A 104 4.36 -13.82 -2.43
C GLY A 104 3.69 -12.59 -3.08
N ASN A 105 3.86 -11.39 -2.56
CA ASN A 105 3.23 -10.18 -3.09
C ASN A 105 4.12 -9.50 -4.15
N ARG A 106 3.75 -9.59 -5.42
CA ARG A 106 4.45 -9.02 -6.59
C ARG A 106 3.97 -7.58 -6.89
N GLY A 107 4.00 -6.72 -5.88
CA GLY A 107 3.62 -5.30 -6.00
C GLY A 107 4.83 -4.35 -6.09
N ASN A 108 4.58 -3.05 -5.85
CA ASN A 108 5.57 -1.97 -5.98
C ASN A 108 6.84 -2.19 -5.15
N VAL A 109 6.73 -2.68 -3.93
CA VAL A 109 7.88 -2.94 -3.05
C VAL A 109 8.69 -4.11 -3.59
N TYR A 110 8.04 -5.19 -4.05
CA TYR A 110 8.72 -6.29 -4.71
C TYR A 110 9.48 -5.81 -5.96
N ASN A 111 8.84 -5.00 -6.81
CA ASN A 111 9.46 -4.46 -8.02
C ASN A 111 10.70 -3.62 -7.70
N LEU A 112 10.66 -2.84 -6.62
CA LEU A 112 11.82 -2.11 -6.12
C LEU A 112 12.94 -3.07 -5.69
N PHE A 113 12.63 -4.07 -4.87
CA PHE A 113 13.61 -5.06 -4.40
C PHE A 113 14.20 -5.86 -5.56
N GLN A 114 13.40 -6.22 -6.56
CA GLN A 114 13.86 -6.89 -7.77
C GLN A 114 14.85 -6.04 -8.59
N GLN A 115 14.60 -4.73 -8.70
CA GLN A 115 15.54 -3.82 -9.36
C GLN A 115 16.86 -3.74 -8.60
N ILE A 116 16.81 -3.71 -7.26
CA ILE A 116 18.01 -3.73 -6.42
C ILE A 116 18.75 -5.06 -6.57
N ALA A 117 18.04 -6.19 -6.49
CA ALA A 117 18.61 -7.53 -6.61
C ALA A 117 19.25 -7.78 -7.97
N SER A 118 18.65 -7.30 -9.05
CA SER A 118 19.20 -7.41 -10.41
C SER A 118 20.37 -6.46 -10.71
N GLY A 119 20.75 -5.58 -9.77
CA GLY A 119 21.79 -4.58 -9.96
C GLY A 119 21.41 -3.42 -10.90
N ARG A 120 20.14 -3.32 -11.31
CA ARG A 120 19.65 -2.28 -12.23
C ARG A 120 19.11 -1.05 -11.52
N PHE A 121 19.04 -1.07 -10.21
CA PHE A 121 18.55 0.04 -9.45
C PHE A 121 19.49 1.24 -9.48
N VAL A 122 18.93 2.41 -9.78
CA VAL A 122 19.63 3.70 -9.74
C VAL A 122 18.85 4.63 -8.80
N MET A 123 19.50 5.09 -7.75
CA MET A 123 18.90 6.07 -6.84
C MET A 123 18.75 7.41 -7.57
N ILE A 124 17.56 7.98 -7.55
CA ILE A 124 17.30 9.31 -8.12
C ILE A 124 17.11 10.31 -6.99
N GLY A 125 17.86 11.42 -7.04
CA GLY A 125 17.82 12.44 -6.00
C GLY A 125 18.63 12.06 -4.76
N GLN A 126 18.27 12.63 -3.62
CA GLN A 126 19.01 12.47 -2.37
C GLN A 126 18.64 11.20 -1.59
N GLY A 127 17.53 10.54 -1.94
CA GLY A 127 17.05 9.34 -1.26
C GLY A 127 16.57 9.56 0.18
N ARG A 128 16.32 10.81 0.59
CA ARG A 128 15.83 11.19 1.93
C ARG A 128 14.30 11.14 2.05
N ASN A 129 13.63 10.92 0.94
CA ASN A 129 12.17 10.78 0.91
C ASN A 129 11.76 9.48 1.63
N GLN A 130 10.77 9.59 2.50
CA GLN A 130 10.24 8.49 3.29
C GLN A 130 9.06 7.83 2.57
N LYS A 131 8.91 6.52 2.80
CA LYS A 131 7.81 5.72 2.29
C LYS A 131 7.22 4.92 3.44
N SER A 132 5.97 5.20 3.77
CA SER A 132 5.22 4.36 4.69
C SER A 132 4.90 3.02 4.05
N MET A 133 5.19 1.95 4.76
CA MET A 133 4.97 0.58 4.32
C MET A 133 4.25 -0.21 5.42
N ALA A 134 3.59 -1.30 5.02
CA ALA A 134 2.90 -2.20 5.91
C ALA A 134 3.24 -3.66 5.56
N TYR A 135 3.88 -4.37 6.48
CA TYR A 135 4.17 -5.78 6.27
C TYR A 135 2.90 -6.62 6.42
N ILE A 136 2.67 -7.52 5.47
CA ILE A 136 1.44 -8.34 5.43
C ILE A 136 1.18 -9.09 6.73
N GLY A 137 2.23 -9.65 7.36
CA GLY A 137 2.11 -10.35 8.64
C GLY A 137 1.59 -9.45 9.78
N ASN A 138 2.01 -8.19 9.79
CA ASN A 138 1.55 -7.19 10.76
C ASN A 138 0.12 -6.72 10.45
N VAL A 139 -0.21 -6.52 9.17
CA VAL A 139 -1.58 -6.17 8.73
C VAL A 139 -2.56 -7.27 9.13
N VAL A 140 -2.23 -8.54 8.91
CA VAL A 140 -3.07 -9.68 9.31
C VAL A 140 -3.24 -9.73 10.82
N ALA A 141 -2.17 -9.53 11.59
CA ALA A 141 -2.25 -9.47 13.05
C ALA A 141 -3.14 -8.32 13.53
N PHE A 142 -3.05 -7.13 12.90
CA PHE A 142 -3.90 -6.00 13.22
C PHE A 142 -5.37 -6.25 12.88
N LEU A 143 -5.66 -6.83 11.72
CA LEU A 143 -7.03 -7.21 11.35
C LEU A 143 -7.60 -8.25 12.33
N ASN A 144 -6.78 -9.18 12.81
CA ASN A 144 -7.17 -10.14 13.82
C ASN A 144 -7.48 -9.47 15.18
N GLN A 145 -6.69 -8.46 15.59
CA GLN A 145 -6.98 -7.64 16.76
C GLN A 145 -8.32 -6.90 16.60
N CYS A 146 -8.65 -6.41 15.40
CA CYS A 146 -9.94 -5.78 15.10
C CYS A 146 -11.14 -6.72 15.32
N LEU A 147 -10.97 -8.04 15.22
CA LEU A 147 -12.04 -8.99 15.49
C LEU A 147 -12.46 -8.97 16.97
N SER A 148 -11.51 -8.84 17.88
CA SER A 148 -11.72 -8.91 19.33
C SER A 148 -11.97 -7.56 20.00
N THR A 149 -11.69 -6.45 19.31
CA THR A 149 -11.87 -5.11 19.89
C THR A 149 -13.31 -4.79 20.26
N THR A 150 -13.48 -4.05 21.33
CA THR A 150 -14.77 -3.46 21.76
C THR A 150 -15.09 -2.13 21.07
N GLN A 151 -14.17 -1.60 20.27
CA GLN A 151 -14.43 -0.39 19.48
C GLN A 151 -15.57 -0.65 18.48
N HIS A 152 -16.56 0.22 18.49
CA HIS A 152 -17.75 0.06 17.62
C HIS A 152 -17.58 0.74 16.27
N ASN A 153 -16.97 1.92 16.25
CA ASN A 153 -16.81 2.73 15.04
C ASN A 153 -15.46 3.42 15.06
N ALA A 154 -14.56 2.94 14.19
CA ALA A 154 -13.23 3.49 14.13
C ALA A 154 -12.64 3.42 12.73
N VAL A 155 -11.77 4.38 12.42
CA VAL A 155 -10.91 4.38 11.25
C VAL A 155 -9.48 4.34 11.75
N TYR A 156 -8.67 3.48 11.17
CA TYR A 156 -7.26 3.34 11.48
C TYR A 156 -6.42 3.40 10.20
N ASN A 157 -5.46 4.31 10.15
CA ASN A 157 -4.35 4.12 9.22
C ASN A 157 -3.46 3.00 9.75
N TYR A 158 -3.04 2.11 8.87
CA TYR A 158 -2.08 1.09 9.24
C TYR A 158 -0.74 1.31 8.54
N VAL A 159 0.28 1.52 9.34
CA VAL A 159 1.66 1.75 8.90
C VAL A 159 2.62 1.10 9.90
N ASP A 160 3.63 0.40 9.41
CA ASP A 160 4.73 -0.08 10.25
C ASP A 160 5.73 1.05 10.50
N THR A 161 6.04 1.28 11.75
CA THR A 161 6.94 2.36 12.18
C THR A 161 8.28 1.81 12.70
N PRO A 162 9.37 2.61 12.57
CA PRO A 162 9.46 3.92 11.92
C PRO A 162 9.48 3.84 10.40
N ASP A 163 9.01 4.90 9.71
CA ASP A 163 9.19 5.03 8.27
C ASP A 163 10.67 5.05 7.90
N LEU A 164 11.04 4.31 6.87
CA LEU A 164 12.40 4.33 6.34
C LEU A 164 12.52 5.34 5.20
N ASP A 165 13.65 6.05 5.14
CA ASP A 165 14.02 6.76 3.93
C ASP A 165 14.56 5.78 2.86
N MET A 166 14.57 6.24 1.61
CA MET A 166 14.98 5.38 0.49
C MET A 166 16.44 4.93 0.59
N ASN A 167 17.35 5.73 1.19
CA ASN A 167 18.74 5.32 1.38
C ASN A 167 18.81 4.13 2.33
N THR A 168 18.18 4.25 3.50
CA THR A 168 18.15 3.19 4.52
C THR A 168 17.50 1.92 3.98
N LEU A 169 16.37 2.05 3.25
CA LEU A 169 15.68 0.91 2.65
C LEU A 169 16.57 0.18 1.63
N VAL A 170 17.17 0.92 0.70
CA VAL A 170 18.04 0.35 -0.33
C VAL A 170 19.29 -0.29 0.29
N GLN A 171 19.88 0.36 1.27
CA GLN A 171 21.04 -0.17 2.01
C GLN A 171 20.70 -1.48 2.71
N GLN A 172 19.57 -1.56 3.43
CA GLN A 172 19.15 -2.79 4.10
C GLN A 172 18.94 -3.95 3.11
N VAL A 173 18.26 -3.69 1.98
CA VAL A 173 18.03 -4.70 0.94
C VAL A 173 19.36 -5.19 0.34
N ARG A 174 20.31 -4.29 0.03
CA ARG A 174 21.62 -4.65 -0.53
C ARG A 174 22.48 -5.42 0.44
N LEU A 175 22.48 -5.00 1.71
CA LEU A 175 23.19 -5.69 2.77
C LEU A 175 22.69 -7.13 2.90
N GLN A 176 21.38 -7.34 2.86
CA GLN A 176 20.77 -8.67 2.94
C GLN A 176 21.11 -9.55 1.71
N LEU A 177 21.08 -8.95 0.50
CA LEU A 177 21.31 -9.69 -0.74
C LEU A 177 22.76 -10.09 -0.94
N ASN A 178 23.71 -9.17 -0.69
CA ASN A 178 25.10 -9.32 -1.15
C ASN A 178 26.14 -8.97 -0.08
N GLY A 179 25.74 -8.65 1.14
CA GLY A 179 26.64 -8.14 2.19
C GLY A 179 27.31 -6.80 1.84
N ARG A 180 26.82 -6.09 0.81
CA ARG A 180 27.39 -4.82 0.37
C ARG A 180 26.69 -3.65 1.01
N ASP A 181 27.48 -2.78 1.62
CA ASP A 181 27.03 -1.50 2.10
C ASP A 181 27.00 -0.45 0.97
N GLY A 182 26.06 0.50 1.04
CA GLY A 182 25.94 1.64 0.12
C GLY A 182 24.73 1.59 -0.83
N ASP A 183 24.40 2.76 -1.39
CA ASP A 183 23.18 3.02 -2.17
C ASP A 183 23.31 2.66 -3.65
N GLY A 184 24.53 2.33 -4.11
CA GLY A 184 24.81 2.04 -5.52
C GLY A 184 24.93 3.29 -6.40
N LEU A 185 24.51 3.16 -7.67
CA LEU A 185 24.54 4.28 -8.61
C LEU A 185 23.49 5.31 -8.23
N ARG A 186 23.88 6.59 -8.29
CA ARG A 186 23.01 7.72 -7.95
C ARG A 186 22.96 8.72 -9.11
N LEU A 187 21.76 9.14 -9.45
CA LEU A 187 21.51 10.18 -10.45
C LEU A 187 20.89 11.40 -9.75
N THR A 188 21.31 12.60 -10.11
CA THR A 188 20.68 13.81 -9.57
C THR A 188 19.23 13.93 -10.04
N TYR A 189 18.37 14.54 -9.23
CA TYR A 189 16.94 14.65 -9.52
C TYR A 189 16.65 15.26 -10.91
N TRP A 190 17.35 16.35 -11.25
CA TRP A 190 17.12 17.05 -12.52
C TRP A 190 17.51 16.17 -13.73
N LEU A 191 18.61 15.40 -13.64
CA LEU A 191 18.99 14.44 -14.70
C LEU A 191 17.97 13.33 -14.80
N GLY A 192 17.48 12.81 -13.68
CA GLY A 192 16.38 11.84 -13.67
C GLY A 192 15.15 12.38 -14.37
N MET A 193 14.74 13.62 -14.08
CA MET A 193 13.59 14.26 -14.74
C MET A 193 13.80 14.44 -16.26
N VAL A 194 14.99 14.81 -16.71
CA VAL A 194 15.31 14.88 -18.14
C VAL A 194 15.12 13.50 -18.81
N VAL A 195 15.66 12.45 -18.20
CA VAL A 195 15.47 11.06 -18.69
C VAL A 195 13.99 10.69 -18.72
N GLY A 196 13.24 11.05 -17.69
CA GLY A 196 11.80 10.82 -17.63
C GLY A 196 11.02 11.50 -18.75
N TYR A 197 11.29 12.78 -19.02
CA TYR A 197 10.65 13.51 -20.11
C TYR A 197 11.04 12.98 -21.50
N MET A 198 12.30 12.56 -21.67
CA MET A 198 12.74 11.93 -22.93
C MET A 198 12.01 10.60 -23.15
N ALA A 199 11.85 9.80 -22.08
CA ALA A 199 11.10 8.54 -22.14
C ALA A 199 9.61 8.79 -22.46
N ASP A 200 8.98 9.81 -21.87
CA ASP A 200 7.59 10.19 -22.16
C ASP A 200 7.44 10.64 -23.63
N GLY A 201 8.39 11.43 -24.15
CA GLY A 201 8.42 11.84 -25.55
C GLY A 201 8.54 10.65 -26.49
N TRP A 202 9.46 9.72 -26.20
CA TRP A 202 9.62 8.50 -26.99
C TRP A 202 8.39 7.59 -26.93
N ALA A 203 7.81 7.40 -25.75
CA ALA A 203 6.59 6.61 -25.57
C ALA A 203 5.43 7.17 -26.41
N LYS A 204 5.31 8.50 -26.47
CA LYS A 204 4.29 9.19 -27.29
C LYS A 204 4.51 8.99 -28.80
N LEU A 205 5.78 8.95 -29.26
CA LEU A 205 6.12 8.77 -30.67
C LEU A 205 6.02 7.29 -31.10
N SER A 206 6.46 6.36 -30.24
CA SER A 206 6.51 4.91 -30.56
C SER A 206 5.24 4.15 -30.23
N GLY A 207 4.31 4.74 -29.45
CA GLY A 207 3.13 4.05 -28.91
C GLY A 207 3.46 3.00 -27.84
N GLN A 208 4.73 2.86 -27.44
CA GLN A 208 5.16 1.87 -26.45
C GLN A 208 5.14 2.45 -25.04
N ARG A 209 4.65 1.67 -24.05
CA ARG A 209 4.74 2.04 -22.65
C ARG A 209 6.14 1.71 -22.12
N LEU A 210 6.88 2.74 -21.70
CA LEU A 210 8.20 2.56 -21.09
C LEU A 210 8.08 2.40 -19.56
N PRO A 211 8.99 1.66 -18.92
CA PRO A 211 9.01 1.49 -17.46
C PRO A 211 9.37 2.78 -16.71
N VAL A 212 10.01 3.75 -17.39
CA VAL A 212 10.42 5.04 -16.83
C VAL A 212 9.55 6.15 -17.42
N SER A 213 9.12 7.09 -16.56
CA SER A 213 8.38 8.31 -16.96
C SER A 213 8.63 9.43 -15.96
N ALA A 214 8.46 10.68 -16.35
CA ALA A 214 8.64 11.83 -15.46
C ALA A 214 7.74 11.76 -14.23
N ILE A 215 6.48 11.32 -14.38
CA ILE A 215 5.54 11.17 -13.27
C ILE A 215 5.99 10.06 -12.30
N ARG A 216 6.52 8.94 -12.80
CA ARG A 216 7.04 7.86 -11.95
C ARG A 216 8.25 8.31 -11.15
N ILE A 217 9.17 9.06 -11.77
CA ILE A 217 10.33 9.64 -11.08
C ILE A 217 9.88 10.62 -10.00
N LYS A 218 8.93 11.51 -10.32
CA LYS A 218 8.38 12.45 -9.34
C LYS A 218 7.74 11.71 -8.16
N LYS A 219 6.90 10.69 -8.40
CA LYS A 219 6.29 9.84 -7.37
C LYS A 219 7.35 9.10 -6.54
N PHE A 220 8.39 8.57 -7.19
CA PHE A 220 9.47 7.87 -6.50
C PHE A 220 10.21 8.78 -5.53
N CYS A 221 10.54 10.01 -5.95
CA CYS A 221 11.29 10.97 -5.14
C CYS A 221 10.44 11.74 -4.11
N SER A 222 9.10 11.65 -4.16
CA SER A 222 8.24 12.31 -3.18
C SER A 222 8.16 11.51 -1.89
N THR A 223 8.03 12.19 -0.75
CA THR A 223 7.69 11.56 0.52
C THR A 223 6.20 11.19 0.51
N THR A 224 5.91 9.94 0.88
CA THR A 224 4.55 9.42 1.12
C THR A 224 4.54 8.78 2.50
N ALA A 225 4.65 9.63 3.52
CA ALA A 225 4.64 9.25 4.92
C ALA A 225 3.25 9.50 5.49
N PHE A 226 2.70 8.47 6.12
CA PHE A 226 1.44 8.53 6.84
C PHE A 226 1.67 8.23 8.31
N SER A 227 0.79 8.74 9.15
CA SER A 227 0.78 8.42 10.56
C SER A 227 -0.56 7.81 10.96
N SER A 228 -0.59 7.18 12.12
CA SER A 228 -1.83 6.79 12.75
C SER A 228 -1.90 7.45 14.12
N SER A 229 -2.89 8.30 14.32
CA SER A 229 -3.18 8.89 15.62
C SER A 229 -3.81 7.88 16.58
N LYS A 230 -4.26 6.73 16.05
CA LYS A 230 -5.03 5.70 16.76
C LYS A 230 -4.37 4.32 16.70
N SER A 231 -3.07 4.23 16.32
CA SER A 231 -2.36 2.97 16.07
C SER A 231 -2.32 2.00 17.26
N ASN A 232 -2.59 2.49 18.46
CA ASN A 232 -2.59 1.66 19.66
C ASN A 232 -3.99 1.08 19.96
N LEU A 233 -4.56 0.34 18.97
CA LEU A 233 -5.80 -0.39 19.18
C LEU A 233 -5.64 -1.40 20.30
N ASP A 234 -6.25 -1.15 21.45
CA ASP A 234 -6.26 -2.06 22.62
C ASP A 234 -4.85 -2.59 22.99
N GLY A 235 -3.80 -1.74 22.88
CA GLY A 235 -2.43 -2.13 23.17
C GLY A 235 -1.76 -3.00 22.09
N PHE A 236 -2.27 -2.99 20.85
CA PHE A 236 -1.68 -3.74 19.75
C PHE A 236 -0.20 -3.39 19.54
N THR A 237 0.62 -4.42 19.45
CA THR A 237 2.03 -4.32 19.06
C THR A 237 2.26 -5.20 17.83
N PRO A 238 2.81 -4.66 16.75
CA PRO A 238 3.13 -5.44 15.56
C PRO A 238 4.09 -6.60 15.91
N PRO A 239 3.80 -7.84 15.48
CA PRO A 239 4.65 -9.00 15.77
C PRO A 239 6.03 -8.95 15.09
N TYR A 240 6.17 -8.18 14.03
CA TYR A 240 7.41 -8.05 13.28
C TYR A 240 7.87 -6.60 13.21
N ARG A 241 9.17 -6.37 13.48
CA ARG A 241 9.79 -5.07 13.18
C ARG A 241 9.93 -4.90 11.68
N LEU A 242 9.85 -3.68 11.17
CA LEU A 242 9.93 -3.39 9.74
C LEU A 242 11.24 -3.93 9.11
N GLU A 243 12.35 -3.79 9.81
CA GLU A 243 13.64 -4.33 9.36
C GLU A 243 13.64 -5.85 9.20
N ASP A 244 13.02 -6.57 10.14
CA ASP A 244 12.92 -8.03 10.09
C ASP A 244 11.97 -8.49 8.99
N ALA A 245 10.90 -7.74 8.77
CA ALA A 245 9.94 -7.97 7.67
C ALA A 245 10.61 -7.81 6.30
N ILE A 246 11.45 -6.76 6.13
CA ILE A 246 12.23 -6.56 4.91
C ILE A 246 13.20 -7.74 4.69
N LYS A 247 13.94 -8.15 5.72
CA LYS A 247 14.86 -9.29 5.64
C LYS A 247 14.13 -10.56 5.23
N ARG A 248 13.00 -10.88 5.86
CA ARG A 248 12.17 -12.05 5.53
C ARG A 248 11.70 -12.01 4.09
N THR A 249 11.20 -10.86 3.63
CA THR A 249 10.73 -10.71 2.25
C THR A 249 11.88 -10.86 1.26
N VAL A 250 13.04 -10.25 1.50
CA VAL A 250 14.22 -10.36 0.63
C VAL A 250 14.74 -11.79 0.59
N ASP A 251 14.85 -12.46 1.73
CA ASP A 251 15.29 -13.85 1.81
C ASP A 251 14.37 -14.76 1.00
N SER A 252 13.08 -14.68 1.24
CA SER A 252 12.04 -15.50 0.65
C SER A 252 11.83 -15.28 -0.84
N GLU A 253 12.11 -14.08 -1.36
CA GLU A 253 11.84 -13.73 -2.75
C GLU A 253 13.08 -13.81 -3.66
N PHE A 254 14.29 -13.62 -3.09
CA PHE A 254 15.50 -13.42 -3.89
C PHE A 254 16.69 -14.31 -3.48
N ILE A 255 16.72 -14.81 -2.24
CA ILE A 255 17.84 -15.65 -1.76
C ILE A 255 17.44 -17.12 -1.72
N ASN A 256 16.31 -17.42 -1.05
CA ASN A 256 15.78 -18.77 -0.88
C ASN A 256 14.32 -18.83 -1.37
N PRO A 257 14.07 -18.59 -2.67
CA PRO A 257 12.71 -18.60 -3.20
C PRO A 257 12.09 -19.99 -3.12
N ASP A 258 10.87 -20.06 -2.60
CA ASP A 258 10.05 -21.27 -2.61
C ASP A 258 9.34 -21.39 -3.96
N PRO A 259 9.68 -22.40 -4.79
CA PRO A 259 9.09 -22.56 -6.11
C PRO A 259 7.60 -22.91 -6.10
N ASP A 260 7.11 -23.48 -4.99
CA ASP A 260 5.72 -23.92 -4.86
C ASP A 260 4.82 -22.84 -4.22
N ARG A 261 5.38 -21.68 -3.89
CA ARG A 261 4.64 -20.60 -3.28
C ARG A 261 3.65 -19.97 -4.26
N GLU A 262 2.42 -19.78 -3.79
CA GLU A 262 1.42 -19.00 -4.53
C GLU A 262 1.87 -17.53 -4.63
N ILE A 263 1.81 -17.00 -5.86
CA ILE A 263 2.26 -15.65 -6.20
C ILE A 263 1.05 -14.79 -6.56
N PHE A 264 0.95 -13.63 -5.93
CA PHE A 264 -0.10 -12.65 -6.18
C PHE A 264 0.49 -11.42 -6.87
N TYR A 265 0.09 -11.18 -8.12
CA TYR A 265 0.47 -9.98 -8.87
C TYR A 265 -0.50 -8.86 -8.51
N THR A 266 0.01 -7.84 -7.85
CA THR A 266 -0.79 -6.70 -7.39
C THR A 266 -0.58 -5.44 -8.23
N GLU A 267 0.32 -5.51 -9.23
CA GLU A 267 0.58 -4.48 -10.26
C GLU A 267 1.02 -5.07 -11.59
#